data_577f132947fd901f0191956db3c5d649
#
_entry.id   577f132947fd901f0191956db3c5d649
#
_cell.length_a   1.000
_cell.length_b   1.000
_cell.length_c   1.000
_cell.angle_alpha   90.00
_cell.angle_beta   90.00
_cell.angle_gamma   90.00
#
_symmetry.space_group_name_H-M   'P 1'
#
loop_
_entity.id
_entity.type
_entity.pdbx_description
1 polymer ?
#
loop_
_entity_poly.entity_id
_entity_poly.type
_entity_poly.pdbx_seq_one_letter_code
_entity_poly.pdbx_strand_id
1 'polypeptide(L)'
;HVCASPSLIEKYGMPSKPDDLKKIPSVVYKNYKNSNLTFKNKKTNEETTINTNPVIYTNTLELLLNSTIKGIGLCRIPDVFCKDKIKTGELLALLPDHIMVPDRGVYAIYPDRRYLPMKVKLFIDAINSHLRSGAI
;
A
#
# COMPACT_ATOMS: atom_id res chain seq x y z
N HIS A 1 -1.10 -2.68 -0.03
CA HIS A 1 -2.18 -2.98 0.91
C HIS A 1 -2.66 -1.76 1.66
N VAL A 2 -3.85 -1.88 2.26
CA VAL A 2 -4.27 -1.06 3.39
C VAL A 2 -4.10 -1.91 4.64
N CYS A 3 -3.39 -1.37 5.63
CA CYS A 3 -3.02 -2.10 6.84
C CYS A 3 -3.40 -1.33 8.10
N ALA A 4 -3.64 -2.08 9.17
CA ALA A 4 -3.84 -1.55 10.52
C ALA A 4 -3.23 -2.50 11.56
N SER A 5 -2.95 -1.99 12.76
CA SER A 5 -2.58 -2.86 13.88
C SER A 5 -3.78 -3.62 14.44
N PRO A 6 -3.57 -4.78 15.08
CA PRO A 6 -4.64 -5.50 15.78
C PRO A 6 -5.38 -4.62 16.80
N SER A 7 -4.66 -3.83 17.59
CA SER A 7 -5.24 -2.93 18.60
C SER A 7 -6.18 -1.87 18.01
N LEU A 8 -5.87 -1.37 16.80
CA LEU A 8 -6.77 -0.44 16.11
C LEU A 8 -8.06 -1.15 15.68
N ILE A 9 -7.93 -2.39 15.20
CA ILE A 9 -9.09 -3.18 14.75
C ILE A 9 -9.95 -3.64 15.94
N GLU A 10 -9.37 -3.96 17.09
CA GLU A 10 -10.12 -4.21 18.32
C GLU A 10 -11.02 -3.03 18.72
N LYS A 11 -10.52 -1.80 18.51
CA LYS A 11 -11.25 -0.57 18.85
C LYS A 11 -12.35 -0.21 17.85
N TYR A 12 -12.12 -0.38 16.56
CA TYR A 12 -13.01 0.11 15.50
C TYR A 12 -13.78 -1.00 14.76
N GLY A 13 -13.42 -2.25 14.99
CA GLY A 13 -13.95 -3.41 14.29
C GLY A 13 -13.24 -3.70 12.96
N MET A 14 -13.33 -4.95 12.49
CA MET A 14 -12.77 -5.35 11.20
C MET A 14 -13.65 -4.81 10.07
N PRO A 15 -13.10 -3.99 9.15
CA PRO A 15 -13.86 -3.44 8.03
C PRO A 15 -14.23 -4.55 7.04
N SER A 16 -15.48 -4.58 6.60
CA SER A 16 -16.01 -5.50 5.60
C SER A 16 -16.10 -4.90 4.20
N LYS A 17 -16.17 -3.59 4.10
CA LYS A 17 -16.28 -2.83 2.85
C LYS A 17 -15.47 -1.53 2.93
N PRO A 18 -15.13 -0.90 1.79
CA PRO A 18 -14.35 0.34 1.76
C PRO A 18 -14.91 1.46 2.63
N ASP A 19 -16.23 1.63 2.67
CA ASP A 19 -16.89 2.68 3.46
C ASP A 19 -16.63 2.59 4.97
N ASP A 20 -16.39 1.40 5.49
CA ASP A 20 -16.11 1.20 6.92
C ASP A 20 -14.80 1.87 7.33
N LEU A 21 -13.84 2.03 6.40
CA LEU A 21 -12.56 2.69 6.65
C LEU A 21 -12.71 4.18 6.97
N LYS A 22 -13.81 4.83 6.57
CA LYS A 22 -14.05 6.25 6.84
C LYS A 22 -14.12 6.58 8.33
N LYS A 23 -14.50 5.60 9.16
CA LYS A 23 -14.63 5.74 10.62
C LYS A 23 -13.30 5.53 11.35
N ILE A 24 -12.32 4.93 10.68
CA ILE A 24 -11.03 4.59 11.27
C ILE A 24 -10.03 5.71 10.99
N PRO A 25 -9.30 6.23 12.01
CA PRO A 25 -8.26 7.20 11.76
C PRO A 25 -7.20 6.65 10.81
N SER A 26 -6.60 7.54 10.01
CA SER A 26 -5.58 7.14 9.03
C SER A 26 -4.31 7.96 9.14
N VAL A 27 -3.18 7.31 8.81
CA VAL A 27 -1.87 7.95 8.63
C VAL A 27 -1.60 7.97 7.13
N VAL A 28 -1.37 9.17 6.58
CA VAL A 28 -1.27 9.37 5.13
C VAL A 28 0.14 9.79 4.73
N TYR A 29 0.68 9.10 3.72
CA TYR A 29 1.95 9.51 3.12
C TYR A 29 1.74 10.74 2.22
N LYS A 30 2.42 11.84 2.53
CA LYS A 30 2.19 13.18 1.93
C LYS A 30 2.31 13.24 0.40
N ASN A 31 3.03 12.30 -0.23
CA ASN A 31 3.13 12.23 -1.70
C ASN A 31 1.85 11.73 -2.38
N TYR A 32 0.89 11.24 -1.62
CA TYR A 32 -0.45 11.02 -2.12
C TYR A 32 -1.21 12.34 -2.04
N LYS A 33 -1.47 12.97 -3.19
CA LYS A 33 -2.09 14.30 -3.30
C LYS A 33 -3.44 14.42 -2.59
N ASN A 34 -4.10 13.29 -2.32
CA ASN A 34 -5.40 13.23 -1.66
C ASN A 34 -5.42 12.05 -0.68
N SER A 35 -6.17 12.19 0.41
CA SER A 35 -6.50 11.11 1.35
C SER A 35 -7.47 10.06 0.77
N ASN A 36 -7.77 10.16 -0.53
CA ASN A 36 -8.69 9.26 -1.20
C ASN A 36 -8.03 7.92 -1.50
N LEU A 37 -8.77 6.87 -1.20
CA LEU A 37 -8.42 5.51 -1.58
C LEU A 37 -9.49 4.99 -2.54
N THR A 38 -9.06 4.52 -3.71
CA THR A 38 -9.95 3.84 -4.65
C THR A 38 -9.68 2.34 -4.58
N PHE A 39 -10.73 1.60 -4.35
CA PHE A 39 -10.75 0.15 -4.29
C PHE A 39 -11.53 -0.42 -5.45
N LYS A 40 -11.07 -1.54 -5.99
CA LYS A 40 -11.79 -2.34 -6.96
C LYS A 40 -12.08 -3.71 -6.35
N ASN A 41 -13.34 -4.11 -6.31
CA ASN A 41 -13.74 -5.43 -5.85
C ASN A 41 -13.28 -6.49 -6.85
N LYS A 42 -12.62 -7.55 -6.38
CA LYS A 42 -12.07 -8.61 -7.24
C LYS A 42 -13.14 -9.44 -7.95
N LYS A 43 -14.36 -9.53 -7.37
CA LYS A 43 -15.46 -10.35 -7.90
C LYS A 43 -16.36 -9.55 -8.83
N THR A 44 -16.79 -8.35 -8.39
CA THR A 44 -17.76 -7.53 -9.14
C THR A 44 -17.12 -6.56 -10.12
N ASN A 45 -15.81 -6.30 -9.99
CA ASN A 45 -15.07 -5.25 -10.70
C ASN A 45 -15.55 -3.82 -10.41
N GLU A 46 -16.45 -3.65 -9.45
CA GLU A 46 -16.92 -2.31 -9.04
C GLU A 46 -15.79 -1.52 -8.37
N GLU A 47 -15.72 -0.24 -8.70
CA GLU A 47 -14.77 0.69 -8.10
C GLU A 47 -15.49 1.56 -7.07
N THR A 48 -14.90 1.65 -5.88
CA THR A 48 -15.38 2.50 -4.79
C THR A 48 -14.27 3.43 -4.35
N THR A 49 -14.51 4.73 -4.39
CA THR A 49 -13.57 5.74 -3.87
C THR A 49 -14.08 6.28 -2.55
N ILE A 50 -13.20 6.28 -1.56
CA ILE A 50 -13.49 6.81 -0.22
C ILE A 50 -12.48 7.88 0.16
N ASN A 51 -12.92 8.83 0.99
CA ASN A 51 -12.04 9.72 1.74
C ASN A 51 -11.75 9.07 3.09
N THR A 52 -10.46 8.91 3.42
CA THR A 52 -10.07 8.45 4.76
C THR A 52 -10.20 9.59 5.77
N ASN A 53 -10.00 9.27 7.05
CA ASN A 53 -9.97 10.24 8.14
C ASN A 53 -8.51 10.47 8.62
N PRO A 54 -7.72 11.36 7.97
CA PRO A 54 -6.32 11.56 8.27
C PRO A 54 -6.13 12.25 9.62
N VAL A 55 -5.34 11.63 10.50
CA VAL A 55 -4.91 12.21 11.78
C VAL A 55 -3.42 12.59 11.75
N ILE A 56 -2.64 11.95 10.87
CA ILE A 56 -1.23 12.27 10.63
C ILE A 56 -0.94 12.27 9.13
N TYR A 57 -0.18 13.27 8.69
CA TYR A 57 0.49 13.29 7.37
C TYR A 57 1.99 13.17 7.56
N THR A 58 2.63 12.26 6.85
CA THR A 58 4.09 12.05 6.92
C THR A 58 4.70 11.95 5.52
N ASN A 59 5.97 12.28 5.40
CA ASN A 59 6.78 12.08 4.20
C ASN A 59 7.82 10.96 4.36
N THR A 60 7.81 10.23 5.47
CA THR A 60 8.68 9.08 5.71
C THR A 60 7.89 7.81 5.89
N LEU A 61 8.35 6.72 5.25
CA LEU A 61 7.74 5.40 5.40
C LEU A 61 7.91 4.83 6.81
N GLU A 62 9.00 5.17 7.47
CA GLU A 62 9.27 4.75 8.84
C GLU A 62 8.20 5.28 9.81
N LEU A 63 7.91 6.57 9.76
CA LEU A 63 6.88 7.17 10.61
C LEU A 63 5.50 6.63 10.26
N LEU A 64 5.20 6.43 8.96
CA LEU A 64 3.96 5.81 8.50
C LEU A 64 3.77 4.43 9.15
N LEU A 65 4.77 3.56 9.01
CA LEU A 65 4.74 2.19 9.50
C LEU A 65 4.66 2.13 11.03
N ASN A 66 5.54 2.87 11.72
CA ASN A 66 5.58 2.89 13.19
C ASN A 66 4.28 3.43 13.80
N SER A 67 3.70 4.48 13.21
CA SER A 67 2.41 5.02 13.66
C SER A 67 1.28 4.01 13.48
N THR A 68 1.31 3.25 12.39
CA THR A 68 0.28 2.23 12.11
C THR A 68 0.41 1.05 13.07
N ILE A 69 1.63 0.56 13.33
CA ILE A 69 1.89 -0.52 14.29
C ILE A 69 1.45 -0.11 15.71
N LYS A 70 1.68 1.15 16.09
CA LYS A 70 1.24 1.70 17.38
C LYS A 70 -0.27 1.98 17.48
N GLY A 71 -1.05 1.66 16.45
CA GLY A 71 -2.51 1.81 16.47
C GLY A 71 -3.01 3.25 16.35
N ILE A 72 -2.20 4.19 15.86
CA ILE A 72 -2.61 5.58 15.66
C ILE A 72 -3.60 5.70 14.51
N GLY A 73 -3.42 4.89 13.46
CA GLY A 73 -4.33 4.88 12.32
C GLY A 73 -3.97 3.80 11.30
N LEU A 74 -4.90 3.51 10.40
CA LEU A 74 -4.63 2.67 9.23
C LEU A 74 -3.72 3.41 8.23
N CYS A 75 -3.01 2.68 7.39
CA CYS A 75 -2.22 3.27 6.31
C CYS A 75 -2.36 2.50 5.00
N ARG A 76 -2.10 3.19 3.89
CA ARG A 76 -1.80 2.57 2.60
C ARG A 76 -0.29 2.43 2.46
N ILE A 77 0.18 1.22 2.22
CA ILE A 77 1.61 0.91 2.11
C ILE A 77 1.85 -0.18 1.06
N PRO A 78 2.93 -0.12 0.24
CA PRO A 78 3.31 -1.20 -0.66
C PRO A 78 3.69 -2.47 0.10
N ASP A 79 3.43 -3.62 -0.53
CA ASP A 79 3.63 -4.96 0.05
C ASP A 79 5.03 -5.18 0.58
N VAL A 80 6.03 -4.73 -0.15
CA VAL A 80 7.46 -4.85 0.19
C VAL A 80 7.81 -4.28 1.58
N PHE A 81 7.03 -3.33 2.09
CA PHE A 81 7.26 -2.72 3.40
C PHE A 81 6.40 -3.31 4.52
N CYS A 82 5.33 -4.02 4.21
CA CYS A 82 4.39 -4.54 5.21
C CYS A 82 4.30 -6.07 5.28
N LYS A 83 4.81 -6.79 4.27
CA LYS A 83 4.68 -8.24 4.14
C LYS A 83 5.16 -9.00 5.39
N ASP A 84 6.32 -8.64 5.93
CA ASP A 84 6.85 -9.31 7.13
C ASP A 84 6.07 -8.94 8.38
N LYS A 85 5.61 -7.70 8.49
CA LYS A 85 4.77 -7.23 9.60
C LYS A 85 3.38 -7.88 9.60
N ILE A 86 2.86 -8.21 8.43
CA ILE A 86 1.61 -8.98 8.30
C ILE A 86 1.86 -10.43 8.70
N LYS A 87 2.97 -11.04 8.27
CA LYS A 87 3.33 -12.42 8.66
C LYS A 87 3.53 -12.59 10.16
N THR A 88 4.14 -11.61 10.83
CA THR A 88 4.35 -11.63 12.28
C THR A 88 3.10 -11.26 13.09
N GLY A 89 2.03 -10.80 12.42
CA GLY A 89 0.81 -10.36 13.09
C GLY A 89 0.88 -8.95 13.70
N GLU A 90 1.98 -8.21 13.49
CA GLU A 90 2.09 -6.81 13.92
C GLU A 90 1.12 -5.90 13.15
N LEU A 91 0.80 -6.27 11.90
CA LEU A 91 -0.18 -5.60 11.06
C LEU A 91 -1.18 -6.60 10.48
N LEU A 92 -2.38 -6.14 10.24
CA LEU A 92 -3.44 -6.84 9.52
C LEU A 92 -3.66 -6.18 8.17
N ALA A 93 -3.71 -6.98 7.10
CA ALA A 93 -4.16 -6.50 5.80
C ALA A 93 -5.69 -6.39 5.81
N LEU A 94 -6.19 -5.23 5.43
CA LEU A 94 -7.63 -4.96 5.40
C LEU A 94 -8.19 -5.16 3.99
N LEU A 95 -9.46 -5.57 3.91
CA LEU A 95 -10.22 -5.73 2.68
C LEU A 95 -9.53 -6.66 1.65
N PRO A 96 -9.27 -7.94 1.98
CA PRO A 96 -8.53 -8.85 1.10
C PRO A 96 -9.19 -9.10 -0.26
N ASP A 97 -10.52 -8.93 -0.35
CA ASP A 97 -11.29 -9.06 -1.59
C ASP A 97 -11.24 -7.83 -2.51
N HIS A 98 -10.47 -6.81 -2.14
CA HIS A 98 -10.33 -5.57 -2.89
C HIS A 98 -8.86 -5.33 -3.29
N ILE A 99 -8.66 -4.71 -4.43
CA ILE A 99 -7.38 -4.19 -4.87
C ILE A 99 -7.40 -2.67 -4.90
N MET A 100 -6.26 -2.05 -4.64
CA MET A 100 -6.10 -0.60 -4.73
C MET A 100 -5.94 -0.15 -6.18
N VAL A 101 -6.61 0.95 -6.55
CA VAL A 101 -6.53 1.57 -7.88
C VAL A 101 -6.06 3.03 -7.73
N PRO A 102 -5.17 3.53 -8.60
CA PRO A 102 -4.38 2.77 -9.54
C PRO A 102 -3.38 1.87 -8.83
N ASP A 103 -3.18 0.69 -9.39
CA ASP A 103 -2.07 -0.16 -9.00
C ASP A 103 -0.77 0.51 -9.44
N ARG A 104 0.11 0.81 -8.48
CA ARG A 104 1.36 1.53 -8.75
C ARG A 104 2.50 0.55 -8.94
N GLY A 105 2.95 0.42 -10.18
CA GLY A 105 4.12 -0.37 -10.52
C GLY A 105 5.45 0.34 -10.20
N VAL A 106 6.52 -0.43 -10.18
CA VAL A 106 7.89 0.07 -10.21
C VAL A 106 8.30 0.23 -11.68
N TYR A 107 8.81 1.39 -12.04
CA TYR A 107 9.17 1.72 -13.41
C TYR A 107 10.65 2.07 -13.52
N ALA A 108 11.34 1.51 -14.52
CA ALA A 108 12.64 1.99 -14.93
C ALA A 108 12.46 3.12 -15.96
N ILE A 109 12.95 4.31 -15.63
CA ILE A 109 12.87 5.48 -16.52
C ILE A 109 14.23 5.70 -17.17
N TYR A 110 14.25 5.78 -18.52
CA TYR A 110 15.46 6.04 -19.29
C TYR A 110 15.14 6.86 -20.55
N PRO A 111 16.11 7.65 -21.08
CA PRO A 111 15.83 8.67 -22.11
C PRO A 111 15.33 8.11 -23.46
N ASP A 112 15.92 7.03 -23.98
CA ASP A 112 15.52 6.41 -25.25
C ASP A 112 15.87 4.92 -25.30
N ARG A 113 14.95 4.11 -25.83
CA ARG A 113 15.15 2.65 -26.02
C ARG A 113 16.22 2.34 -27.06
N ARG A 114 16.38 3.18 -28.08
CA ARG A 114 17.31 2.95 -29.20
C ARG A 114 18.78 3.01 -28.79
N TYR A 115 19.08 3.73 -27.72
CA TYR A 115 20.45 3.95 -27.23
C TYR A 115 20.69 3.37 -25.82
N LEU A 116 19.93 2.33 -25.46
CA LEU A 116 20.07 1.70 -24.15
C LEU A 116 21.39 0.91 -24.09
N PRO A 117 22.38 1.32 -23.29
CA PRO A 117 23.63 0.57 -23.15
C PRO A 117 23.36 -0.85 -22.65
N MET A 118 24.14 -1.82 -23.12
CA MET A 118 23.98 -3.23 -22.75
C MET A 118 23.97 -3.42 -21.23
N LYS A 119 24.82 -2.70 -20.49
CA LYS A 119 24.87 -2.73 -19.02
C LYS A 119 23.55 -2.32 -18.36
N VAL A 120 22.83 -1.34 -18.92
CA VAL A 120 21.53 -0.89 -18.40
C VAL A 120 20.46 -1.92 -18.70
N LYS A 121 20.49 -2.52 -19.90
CA LYS A 121 19.59 -3.61 -20.27
C LYS A 121 19.76 -4.81 -19.32
N LEU A 122 20.98 -5.27 -19.12
CA LEU A 122 21.29 -6.38 -18.22
C LEU A 122 20.83 -6.11 -16.77
N PHE A 123 21.01 -4.87 -16.29
CA PHE A 123 20.54 -4.45 -14.98
C PHE A 123 19.01 -4.52 -14.87
N ILE A 124 18.28 -3.99 -15.86
CA ILE A 124 16.80 -4.04 -15.90
C ILE A 124 16.33 -5.50 -15.95
N ASP A 125 16.96 -6.34 -16.78
CA ASP A 125 16.60 -7.76 -16.91
C ASP A 125 16.85 -8.52 -15.59
N ALA A 126 17.96 -8.24 -14.90
CA ALA A 126 18.26 -8.81 -13.60
C ALA A 126 17.22 -8.42 -12.54
N ILE A 127 16.85 -7.13 -12.44
CA ILE A 127 15.80 -6.68 -11.52
C ILE A 127 14.46 -7.32 -11.86
N ASN A 128 14.06 -7.35 -13.13
CA ASN A 128 12.81 -7.98 -13.54
C ASN A 128 12.76 -9.46 -13.17
N SER A 129 13.86 -10.18 -13.35
CA SER A 129 13.97 -11.59 -12.95
C SER A 129 13.84 -11.75 -11.45
N HIS A 130 14.50 -10.90 -10.66
CA HIS A 130 14.42 -10.90 -9.20
C HIS A 130 13.03 -10.62 -8.67
N LEU A 131 12.36 -9.60 -9.21
CA LEU A 131 10.98 -9.26 -8.84
C LEU A 131 9.98 -10.38 -9.18
N ARG A 132 10.16 -11.06 -10.31
CA ARG A 132 9.29 -12.19 -10.73
C ARG A 132 9.50 -13.45 -9.89
N SER A 133 10.69 -13.64 -9.34
CA SER A 133 10.99 -14.79 -8.46
C SER A 133 10.36 -14.66 -7.07
N GLY A 134 9.65 -13.57 -6.77
CA GLY A 134 9.01 -13.35 -5.48
C GLY A 134 10.01 -13.09 -4.33
N ALA A 135 11.24 -12.70 -4.65
CA ALA A 135 12.30 -12.46 -3.67
C ALA A 135 12.17 -11.09 -2.95
N ILE A 136 11.07 -10.35 -3.23
CA ILE A 136 10.68 -9.15 -2.47
C ILE A 136 9.25 -9.30 -1.98
#